data_07a9a9c45be4b52850db65eb9868dfb2
#
_entry.id   07a9a9c45be4b52850db65eb9868dfb2
#
_cell.length_a   1.000
_cell.length_b   1.000
_cell.length_c   1.000
_cell.angle_alpha   90.00
_cell.angle_beta   90.00
_cell.angle_gamma   90.00
#
_symmetry.space_group_name_H-M   'P 1'
#
loop_
_entity.id
_entity.type
_entity.pdbx_description
1 polymer ?
#
loop_
_entity_poly.entity_id
_entity_poly.type
_entity_poly.pdbx_seq_one_letter_code
_entity_poly.pdbx_strand_id
1 'polypeptide(L)'
;MDGSDLHGQNLEWGDFTAISFRSADFKKANLVNSRFRECDFTGADFRGANLRGADLRGCILCYADFREADIRLCALENADLTQAKMDETTQGYAMRCPETGAFVAYKKCVYDRIVQLLIPADAKRSSATGAACRCDKAKVLTLKSFDCRQEFDEAWSLVDENFVYRRGEWVYADAFTDDRWKDSTHGIHFWMTREEAMEY
;
A
#
# COMPACT_ATOMS: atom_id res chain seq x y z
N MET A 1 -17.88 -22.64 -3.03
CA MET A 1 -17.72 -22.79 -1.56
C MET A 1 -18.55 -21.75 -0.79
N ASP A 2 -19.69 -21.39 -1.37
CA ASP A 2 -20.59 -20.39 -0.75
C ASP A 2 -21.12 -20.87 0.61
N GLY A 3 -21.16 -19.97 1.59
CA GLY A 3 -21.60 -20.24 2.96
C GLY A 3 -20.73 -21.23 3.75
N SER A 4 -19.53 -21.56 3.25
CA SER A 4 -18.64 -22.49 3.97
C SER A 4 -18.22 -21.92 5.32
N ASP A 5 -18.15 -22.77 6.33
CA ASP A 5 -17.53 -22.45 7.61
C ASP A 5 -16.03 -22.77 7.54
N LEU A 6 -15.24 -21.69 7.49
CA LEU A 6 -13.77 -21.72 7.46
C LEU A 6 -13.20 -20.99 8.68
N HIS A 7 -14.00 -20.82 9.74
CA HIS A 7 -13.62 -20.18 10.98
C HIS A 7 -12.35 -20.79 11.57
N GLY A 8 -11.35 -19.94 11.81
CA GLY A 8 -10.09 -20.34 12.44
C GLY A 8 -9.23 -21.32 11.64
N GLN A 9 -9.59 -21.62 10.39
CA GLN A 9 -8.82 -22.56 9.56
C GLN A 9 -7.47 -21.96 9.19
N ASN A 10 -6.46 -22.81 9.07
CA ASN A 10 -5.16 -22.44 8.52
C ASN A 10 -5.14 -22.73 7.01
N LEU A 11 -5.19 -21.67 6.21
CA LEU A 11 -5.17 -21.67 4.75
C LEU A 11 -3.96 -20.91 4.19
N GLU A 12 -2.94 -20.72 5.02
CA GLU A 12 -1.70 -20.02 4.65
C GLU A 12 -1.06 -20.63 3.40
N TRP A 13 -0.60 -19.78 2.47
CA TRP A 13 -0.04 -20.17 1.17
C TRP A 13 -0.99 -20.93 0.24
N GLY A 14 -2.27 -21.05 0.58
CA GLY A 14 -3.27 -21.69 -0.27
C GLY A 14 -3.48 -20.97 -1.59
N ASP A 15 -3.82 -21.71 -2.66
CA ASP A 15 -4.23 -21.16 -3.95
C ASP A 15 -5.69 -21.50 -4.22
N PHE A 16 -6.56 -20.47 -4.24
CA PHE A 16 -8.00 -20.56 -4.36
C PHE A 16 -8.54 -19.70 -5.52
N THR A 17 -7.71 -19.44 -6.52
CA THR A 17 -8.04 -18.54 -7.64
C THR A 17 -9.37 -18.89 -8.30
N ALA A 18 -10.19 -17.88 -8.59
CA ALA A 18 -11.48 -17.97 -9.28
C ALA A 18 -12.53 -18.86 -8.58
N ILE A 19 -12.52 -18.90 -7.24
CA ILE A 19 -13.51 -19.65 -6.44
C ILE A 19 -14.56 -18.69 -5.87
N SER A 20 -15.82 -19.17 -5.79
CA SER A 20 -16.87 -18.47 -5.06
C SER A 20 -16.89 -18.85 -3.58
N PHE A 21 -16.83 -17.84 -2.71
CA PHE A 21 -16.89 -17.90 -1.25
C PHE A 21 -17.95 -16.93 -0.70
N ARG A 22 -19.03 -16.73 -1.44
CA ARG A 22 -20.10 -15.80 -1.02
C ARG A 22 -20.64 -16.18 0.35
N SER A 23 -20.74 -15.19 1.24
CA SER A 23 -21.23 -15.36 2.62
C SER A 23 -20.46 -16.43 3.43
N ALA A 24 -19.25 -16.79 3.05
CA ALA A 24 -18.42 -17.73 3.82
C ALA A 24 -17.90 -17.08 5.11
N ASP A 25 -17.74 -17.91 6.15
CA ASP A 25 -17.20 -17.49 7.45
C ASP A 25 -15.69 -17.76 7.50
N PHE A 26 -14.89 -16.71 7.38
CA PHE A 26 -13.43 -16.72 7.52
C PHE A 26 -12.95 -16.09 8.84
N LYS A 27 -13.85 -15.90 9.82
CA LYS A 27 -13.45 -15.29 11.09
C LYS A 27 -12.24 -15.99 11.70
N LYS A 28 -11.23 -15.19 12.07
CA LYS A 28 -9.99 -15.68 12.70
C LYS A 28 -9.21 -16.72 11.87
N ALA A 29 -9.52 -16.91 10.59
CA ALA A 29 -8.75 -17.77 9.71
C ALA A 29 -7.35 -17.20 9.47
N ASN A 30 -6.36 -18.07 9.31
CA ASN A 30 -5.03 -17.71 8.86
C ASN A 30 -4.95 -17.84 7.33
N LEU A 31 -4.89 -16.71 6.64
CA LEU A 31 -4.87 -16.58 5.18
C LEU A 31 -3.56 -15.91 4.69
N VAL A 32 -2.51 -15.98 5.51
CA VAL A 32 -1.23 -15.32 5.21
C VAL A 32 -0.67 -15.84 3.89
N ASN A 33 -0.29 -14.90 3.00
CA ASN A 33 0.30 -15.18 1.69
C ASN A 33 -0.53 -16.09 0.77
N SER A 34 -1.83 -16.25 1.04
CA SER A 34 -2.72 -17.03 0.17
C SER A 34 -3.07 -16.28 -1.10
N ARG A 35 -3.45 -17.01 -2.13
CA ARG A 35 -3.83 -16.47 -3.43
C ARG A 35 -5.32 -16.69 -3.68
N PHE A 36 -6.06 -15.58 -3.86
CA PHE A 36 -7.50 -15.56 -4.08
C PHE A 36 -7.92 -14.75 -5.31
N ARG A 37 -7.06 -14.59 -6.28
CA ARG A 37 -7.36 -13.77 -7.45
C ARG A 37 -8.71 -14.13 -8.05
N GLU A 38 -9.50 -13.10 -8.41
CA GLU A 38 -10.78 -13.25 -9.10
C GLU A 38 -11.83 -14.06 -8.32
N CYS A 39 -11.68 -14.20 -7.00
CA CYS A 39 -12.67 -14.82 -6.15
C CYS A 39 -13.88 -13.92 -5.88
N ASP A 40 -15.04 -14.53 -5.62
CA ASP A 40 -16.23 -13.82 -5.16
C ASP A 40 -16.42 -14.04 -3.65
N PHE A 41 -16.16 -12.99 -2.87
CA PHE A 41 -16.33 -12.94 -1.42
C PHE A 41 -17.51 -12.06 -1.00
N THR A 42 -18.50 -11.88 -1.86
CA THR A 42 -19.66 -11.04 -1.54
C THR A 42 -20.27 -11.45 -0.20
N GLY A 43 -20.28 -10.53 0.77
CA GLY A 43 -20.82 -10.74 2.11
C GLY A 43 -20.02 -11.70 3.00
N ALA A 44 -18.80 -12.07 2.63
CA ALA A 44 -17.94 -12.93 3.46
C ALA A 44 -17.55 -12.21 4.77
N ASP A 45 -17.34 -12.99 5.83
CA ASP A 45 -16.98 -12.50 7.15
C ASP A 45 -15.50 -12.80 7.44
N PHE A 46 -14.64 -11.76 7.34
CA PHE A 46 -13.20 -11.84 7.62
C PHE A 46 -12.82 -11.27 9.00
N ARG A 47 -13.77 -11.06 9.91
CA ARG A 47 -13.46 -10.46 11.20
C ARG A 47 -12.37 -11.20 11.96
N GLY A 48 -11.31 -10.48 12.32
CA GLY A 48 -10.16 -11.05 13.02
C GLY A 48 -9.32 -12.02 12.19
N ALA A 49 -9.56 -12.15 10.88
CA ALA A 49 -8.73 -12.98 10.00
C ALA A 49 -7.35 -12.33 9.76
N ASN A 50 -6.34 -13.17 9.59
CA ASN A 50 -5.01 -12.73 9.20
C ASN A 50 -4.82 -12.94 7.69
N LEU A 51 -4.96 -11.85 6.91
CA LEU A 51 -4.78 -11.84 5.45
C LEU A 51 -3.44 -11.23 5.04
N ARG A 52 -2.49 -11.08 5.95
CA ARG A 52 -1.22 -10.43 5.64
C ARG A 52 -0.54 -11.04 4.41
N GLY A 53 -0.25 -10.18 3.42
CA GLY A 53 0.38 -10.60 2.16
C GLY A 53 -0.52 -11.40 1.21
N ALA A 54 -1.82 -11.55 1.51
CA ALA A 54 -2.73 -12.26 0.62
C ALA A 54 -2.94 -11.50 -0.70
N ASP A 55 -3.10 -12.25 -1.79
CA ASP A 55 -3.39 -11.72 -3.12
C ASP A 55 -4.90 -11.77 -3.40
N LEU A 56 -5.56 -10.64 -3.25
CA LEU A 56 -7.00 -10.43 -3.44
C LEU A 56 -7.30 -9.65 -4.73
N ARG A 57 -6.36 -9.58 -5.67
CA ARG A 57 -6.53 -8.81 -6.90
C ARG A 57 -7.71 -9.30 -7.73
N GLY A 58 -8.53 -8.35 -8.18
CA GLY A 58 -9.72 -8.62 -8.98
C GLY A 58 -10.85 -9.32 -8.26
N CYS A 59 -10.77 -9.47 -6.92
CA CYS A 59 -11.84 -10.08 -6.13
C CYS A 59 -13.08 -9.19 -6.06
N ILE A 60 -14.25 -9.81 -5.94
CA ILE A 60 -15.51 -9.16 -5.53
C ILE A 60 -15.60 -9.26 -4.02
N LEU A 61 -15.42 -8.14 -3.32
CA LEU A 61 -15.42 -8.04 -1.85
C LEU A 61 -16.61 -7.18 -1.35
N CYS A 62 -17.66 -7.06 -2.19
CA CYS A 62 -18.85 -6.29 -1.86
C CYS A 62 -19.46 -6.78 -0.55
N TYR A 63 -19.74 -5.86 0.38
CA TYR A 63 -20.32 -6.14 1.71
C TYR A 63 -19.49 -7.06 2.61
N ALA A 64 -18.26 -7.40 2.26
CA ALA A 64 -17.39 -8.20 3.12
C ALA A 64 -17.02 -7.43 4.40
N ASP A 65 -16.86 -8.15 5.51
CA ASP A 65 -16.56 -7.56 6.82
C ASP A 65 -15.10 -7.83 7.22
N PHE A 66 -14.25 -6.80 7.18
CA PHE A 66 -12.80 -6.87 7.53
C PHE A 66 -12.48 -6.26 8.90
N ARG A 67 -13.46 -5.94 9.73
CA ARG A 67 -13.17 -5.40 11.05
C ARG A 67 -12.30 -6.36 11.86
N GLU A 68 -11.35 -5.83 12.60
CA GLU A 68 -10.35 -6.61 13.36
C GLU A 68 -9.39 -7.46 12.48
N ALA A 69 -9.56 -7.49 11.16
CA ALA A 69 -8.67 -8.24 10.27
C ALA A 69 -7.31 -7.56 10.08
N ASP A 70 -6.30 -8.35 9.76
CA ASP A 70 -4.99 -7.86 9.32
C ASP A 70 -4.86 -7.97 7.79
N ILE A 71 -5.01 -6.83 7.10
CA ILE A 71 -4.87 -6.73 5.64
C ILE A 71 -3.54 -6.11 5.20
N ARG A 72 -2.57 -5.99 6.10
CA ARG A 72 -1.26 -5.42 5.76
C ARG A 72 -0.60 -6.23 4.64
N LEU A 73 -0.02 -5.53 3.68
CA LEU A 73 0.63 -6.10 2.51
C LEU A 73 -0.30 -6.90 1.57
N CYS A 74 -1.63 -6.85 1.76
CA CYS A 74 -2.57 -7.42 0.81
C CYS A 74 -2.48 -6.71 -0.53
N ALA A 75 -2.53 -7.46 -1.63
CA ALA A 75 -2.74 -6.92 -2.95
C ALA A 75 -4.25 -6.83 -3.23
N LEU A 76 -4.79 -5.62 -3.29
CA LEU A 76 -6.22 -5.31 -3.51
C LEU A 76 -6.47 -4.63 -4.85
N GLU A 77 -5.51 -4.65 -5.75
CA GLU A 77 -5.63 -4.00 -7.06
C GLU A 77 -6.82 -4.56 -7.86
N ASN A 78 -7.67 -3.66 -8.35
CA ASN A 78 -8.91 -3.97 -9.07
C ASN A 78 -9.93 -4.81 -8.28
N ALA A 79 -9.82 -4.90 -6.95
CA ALA A 79 -10.84 -5.52 -6.12
C ALA A 79 -12.05 -4.58 -5.97
N ASP A 80 -13.26 -5.13 -6.00
CA ASP A 80 -14.50 -4.38 -5.73
C ASP A 80 -14.82 -4.42 -4.24
N LEU A 81 -14.52 -3.33 -3.54
CA LEU A 81 -14.74 -3.14 -2.11
C LEU A 81 -16.05 -2.39 -1.79
N THR A 82 -17.00 -2.35 -2.72
CA THR A 82 -18.26 -1.64 -2.53
C THR A 82 -18.97 -2.11 -1.26
N GLN A 83 -19.19 -1.16 -0.33
CA GLN A 83 -19.79 -1.39 0.99
C GLN A 83 -19.06 -2.44 1.87
N ALA A 84 -17.83 -2.75 1.58
CA ALA A 84 -16.98 -3.51 2.51
C ALA A 84 -16.80 -2.72 3.82
N LYS A 85 -16.82 -3.44 4.95
CA LYS A 85 -16.69 -2.84 6.28
C LYS A 85 -15.25 -2.91 6.75
N MET A 86 -14.64 -1.75 6.93
CA MET A 86 -13.32 -1.54 7.50
C MET A 86 -13.38 -0.37 8.46
N ASP A 87 -12.65 -0.42 9.55
CA ASP A 87 -12.56 0.67 10.53
C ASP A 87 -11.15 0.73 11.15
N GLU A 88 -10.99 1.47 12.23
CA GLU A 88 -9.72 1.62 12.95
C GLU A 88 -9.19 0.32 13.53
N THR A 89 -10.01 -0.73 13.66
CA THR A 89 -9.58 -2.05 14.12
C THR A 89 -8.95 -2.88 13.00
N THR A 90 -9.18 -2.51 11.73
CA THR A 90 -8.62 -3.20 10.56
C THR A 90 -7.17 -2.77 10.34
N GLN A 91 -6.22 -3.67 10.62
CA GLN A 91 -4.80 -3.37 10.43
C GLN A 91 -4.45 -3.26 8.93
N GLY A 92 -3.77 -2.17 8.57
CA GLY A 92 -3.45 -1.85 7.17
C GLY A 92 -4.52 -1.01 6.47
N TYR A 93 -5.61 -0.66 7.15
CA TYR A 93 -6.65 0.24 6.62
C TYR A 93 -6.24 1.71 6.71
N ALA A 94 -5.71 2.17 7.84
CA ALA A 94 -5.22 3.54 7.96
C ALA A 94 -4.08 3.82 6.98
N MET A 95 -4.05 5.03 6.41
CA MET A 95 -2.93 5.44 5.58
C MET A 95 -1.63 5.49 6.38
N ARG A 96 -0.52 5.08 5.75
CA ARG A 96 0.82 5.15 6.36
C ARG A 96 1.31 6.58 6.50
N CYS A 97 0.97 7.46 5.56
CA CYS A 97 1.33 8.86 5.62
C CYS A 97 0.22 9.70 6.27
N PRO A 98 0.56 10.86 6.88
CA PRO A 98 -0.43 11.79 7.42
C PRO A 98 -1.47 12.21 6.36
N GLU A 99 -2.73 12.15 6.72
CA GLU A 99 -3.83 12.54 5.82
C GLU A 99 -3.88 14.06 5.60
N THR A 100 -3.42 14.84 6.58
CA THR A 100 -3.44 16.29 6.56
C THR A 100 -2.11 16.89 7.00
N GLY A 101 -1.90 18.17 6.72
CA GLY A 101 -0.68 18.89 7.08
C GLY A 101 0.51 18.60 6.17
N ALA A 102 1.60 19.31 6.36
CA ALA A 102 2.86 19.06 5.67
C ALA A 102 3.75 18.15 6.52
N PHE A 103 4.53 17.29 5.88
CA PHE A 103 5.46 16.39 6.57
C PHE A 103 6.69 16.09 5.73
N VAL A 104 7.69 15.52 6.38
CA VAL A 104 8.94 15.08 5.72
C VAL A 104 8.85 13.59 5.40
N ALA A 105 9.37 13.23 4.23
CA ALA A 105 9.40 11.86 3.71
C ALA A 105 10.73 11.58 3.02
N TYR A 106 10.95 10.32 2.64
CA TYR A 106 12.22 9.87 2.08
C TYR A 106 12.01 9.01 0.85
N LYS A 107 12.95 9.09 -0.10
CA LYS A 107 12.96 8.29 -1.31
C LYS A 107 14.36 7.84 -1.63
N LYS A 108 14.51 6.54 -1.93
CA LYS A 108 15.73 6.00 -2.50
C LYS A 108 15.83 6.33 -3.99
N CYS A 109 17.00 6.70 -4.41
CA CYS A 109 17.36 6.97 -5.79
C CYS A 109 18.57 6.12 -6.21
N VAL A 110 18.95 6.18 -7.48
CA VAL A 110 20.13 5.46 -7.99
C VAL A 110 21.40 5.87 -7.23
N TYR A 111 22.40 5.03 -7.26
CA TYR A 111 23.71 5.21 -6.58
C TYR A 111 23.59 5.44 -5.07
N ASP A 112 22.65 4.71 -4.42
CA ASP A 112 22.44 4.75 -2.98
C ASP A 112 22.26 6.16 -2.40
N ARG A 113 21.56 7.01 -3.15
CA ARG A 113 21.17 8.34 -2.71
C ARG A 113 19.81 8.33 -2.08
N ILE A 114 19.68 8.98 -0.93
CA ILE A 114 18.40 9.25 -0.27
C ILE A 114 18.04 10.72 -0.46
N VAL A 115 16.88 10.92 -1.03
CA VAL A 115 16.25 12.24 -1.17
C VAL A 115 15.30 12.45 0.00
N GLN A 116 15.47 13.54 0.73
CA GLN A 116 14.52 14.00 1.72
C GLN A 116 13.53 14.97 1.03
N LEU A 117 12.25 14.68 1.18
CA LEU A 117 11.15 15.38 0.54
C LEU A 117 10.29 16.09 1.60
N LEU A 118 9.86 17.31 1.32
CA LEU A 118 8.73 17.93 2.00
C LEU A 118 7.47 17.67 1.18
N ILE A 119 6.52 16.95 1.73
CA ILE A 119 5.19 16.78 1.17
C ILE A 119 4.32 17.92 1.71
N PRO A 120 3.85 18.86 0.88
CA PRO A 120 3.11 20.02 1.34
C PRO A 120 1.69 19.64 1.76
N ALA A 121 1.05 20.48 2.56
CA ALA A 121 -0.29 20.22 3.10
C ALA A 121 -1.36 20.02 2.01
N ASP A 122 -1.17 20.66 0.87
CA ASP A 122 -2.09 20.62 -0.28
C ASP A 122 -1.72 19.57 -1.34
N ALA A 123 -0.72 18.69 -1.08
CA ALA A 123 -0.44 17.58 -1.96
C ALA A 123 -1.53 16.51 -1.86
N LYS A 124 -1.95 15.97 -3.01
CA LYS A 124 -2.65 14.69 -3.04
C LYS A 124 -1.71 13.60 -2.55
N ARG A 125 -2.20 12.70 -1.74
CA ARG A 125 -1.39 11.65 -1.15
C ARG A 125 -2.19 10.38 -0.92
N SER A 126 -1.53 9.24 -0.97
CA SER A 126 -2.14 7.94 -0.76
C SER A 126 -1.11 6.92 -0.28
N SER A 127 -1.58 5.89 0.37
CA SER A 127 -0.86 4.62 0.54
C SER A 127 -1.85 3.48 0.46
N ALA A 128 -1.41 2.34 -0.10
CA ALA A 128 -2.17 1.11 -0.05
C ALA A 128 -1.98 0.42 1.31
N THR A 129 -1.82 -0.89 1.32
CA THR A 129 -1.62 -1.71 2.52
C THR A 129 -0.15 -1.87 2.91
N GLY A 130 0.76 -1.49 2.02
CA GLY A 130 2.22 -1.58 2.20
C GLY A 130 2.84 -0.37 2.90
N ALA A 131 4.18 -0.35 2.96
CA ALA A 131 4.94 0.75 3.56
C ALA A 131 5.12 1.96 2.62
N ALA A 132 5.05 1.74 1.31
CA ALA A 132 5.19 2.80 0.32
C ALA A 132 3.97 3.72 0.31
N CYS A 133 4.24 5.01 0.27
CA CYS A 133 3.25 6.07 0.05
C CYS A 133 3.52 6.75 -1.30
N ARG A 134 2.56 7.51 -1.81
CA ARG A 134 2.74 8.31 -3.02
C ARG A 134 2.07 9.67 -2.90
N CYS A 135 2.59 10.65 -3.64
CA CYS A 135 2.00 11.98 -3.75
C CYS A 135 2.09 12.51 -5.17
N ASP A 136 1.34 13.57 -5.45
CA ASP A 136 1.37 14.27 -6.74
C ASP A 136 2.50 15.29 -6.84
N LYS A 137 2.98 15.83 -5.71
CA LYS A 137 4.05 16.83 -5.66
C LYS A 137 4.83 16.78 -4.36
N ALA A 138 6.09 17.19 -4.43
CA ALA A 138 6.97 17.34 -3.27
C ALA A 138 8.03 18.41 -3.52
N LYS A 139 8.60 18.94 -2.44
CA LYS A 139 9.80 19.79 -2.51
C LYS A 139 11.02 19.00 -2.06
N VAL A 140 12.08 19.04 -2.85
CA VAL A 140 13.34 18.39 -2.50
C VAL A 140 14.08 19.24 -1.47
N LEU A 141 14.35 18.67 -0.29
CA LEU A 141 15.06 19.33 0.78
C LEU A 141 16.56 19.05 0.73
N THR A 142 16.92 17.79 0.86
CA THR A 142 18.32 17.34 0.86
C THR A 142 18.49 16.05 0.07
N LEU A 143 19.71 15.82 -0.42
CA LEU A 143 20.10 14.58 -1.07
C LEU A 143 21.42 14.12 -0.45
N LYS A 144 21.42 12.91 0.14
CA LYS A 144 22.58 12.39 0.88
C LYS A 144 22.86 10.93 0.53
N SER A 145 24.13 10.53 0.69
CA SER A 145 24.50 9.11 0.68
C SER A 145 23.85 8.36 1.85
N PHE A 146 23.80 7.02 1.78
CA PHE A 146 23.24 6.18 2.84
C PHE A 146 23.90 6.41 4.20
N ASP A 147 25.20 6.68 4.25
CA ASP A 147 25.95 6.97 5.47
C ASP A 147 25.88 8.45 5.91
N CYS A 148 25.14 9.29 5.16
CA CYS A 148 24.99 10.73 5.37
C CYS A 148 26.29 11.56 5.27
N ARG A 149 27.39 10.97 4.78
CA ARG A 149 28.70 11.67 4.71
C ARG A 149 28.83 12.54 3.48
N GLN A 150 28.08 12.25 2.43
CA GLN A 150 28.11 13.00 1.17
C GLN A 150 26.74 13.66 0.91
N GLU A 151 26.79 14.88 0.42
CA GLU A 151 25.62 15.62 -0.08
C GLU A 151 25.71 15.77 -1.59
N PHE A 152 24.55 15.80 -2.23
CA PHE A 152 24.44 15.92 -3.68
C PHE A 152 23.46 17.03 -4.05
N ASP A 153 23.57 17.55 -5.25
CA ASP A 153 22.65 18.56 -5.77
C ASP A 153 21.52 17.93 -6.59
N GLU A 154 21.73 16.72 -7.09
CA GLU A 154 20.72 15.99 -7.84
C GLU A 154 20.78 14.47 -7.61
N ALA A 155 19.66 13.78 -7.86
CA ALA A 155 19.55 12.33 -7.86
C ALA A 155 18.46 11.87 -8.84
N TRP A 156 18.67 10.74 -9.48
CA TRP A 156 17.75 10.13 -10.44
C TRP A 156 16.87 9.08 -9.79
N SER A 157 15.62 9.01 -10.22
CA SER A 157 14.69 7.98 -9.77
C SER A 157 15.21 6.57 -10.12
N LEU A 158 14.87 5.57 -9.30
CA LEU A 158 15.17 4.16 -9.58
C LEU A 158 14.33 3.57 -10.72
N VAL A 159 13.15 4.14 -10.97
CA VAL A 159 12.15 3.56 -11.89
C VAL A 159 11.94 4.39 -13.16
N ASP A 160 12.38 5.62 -13.16
CA ASP A 160 12.30 6.53 -14.31
C ASP A 160 13.59 7.32 -14.43
N GLU A 161 14.42 6.96 -15.40
CA GLU A 161 15.74 7.58 -15.64
C GLU A 161 15.66 9.07 -16.00
N ASN A 162 14.51 9.54 -16.46
CA ASN A 162 14.30 10.95 -16.81
C ASN A 162 13.81 11.78 -15.64
N PHE A 163 13.37 11.14 -14.54
CA PHE A 163 12.87 11.85 -13.37
C PHE A 163 14.01 12.18 -12.39
N VAL A 164 14.33 13.48 -12.31
CA VAL A 164 15.47 13.98 -11.53
C VAL A 164 14.99 14.83 -10.35
N TYR A 165 15.51 14.52 -9.17
CA TYR A 165 15.33 15.30 -7.95
C TYR A 165 16.50 16.28 -7.80
N ARG A 166 16.23 17.60 -7.75
CA ARG A 166 17.24 18.64 -7.53
C ARG A 166 16.99 19.38 -6.25
N ARG A 167 18.06 19.65 -5.49
CA ARG A 167 17.98 20.33 -4.19
C ARG A 167 17.25 21.66 -4.29
N GLY A 168 16.25 21.87 -3.43
CA GLY A 168 15.47 23.10 -3.36
C GLY A 168 14.37 23.24 -4.41
N GLU A 169 14.30 22.34 -5.40
CA GLU A 169 13.29 22.39 -6.44
C GLU A 169 12.02 21.64 -6.04
N TRP A 170 10.92 21.98 -6.70
CA TRP A 170 9.67 21.24 -6.66
C TRP A 170 9.69 20.14 -7.72
N VAL A 171 9.17 18.98 -7.37
CA VAL A 171 8.92 17.86 -8.28
C VAL A 171 7.43 17.55 -8.30
N TYR A 172 6.95 17.19 -9.48
CA TYR A 172 5.56 16.87 -9.75
C TYR A 172 5.48 15.52 -10.44
N ALA A 173 4.50 14.72 -10.05
CA ALA A 173 4.20 13.51 -10.80
C ALA A 173 3.47 13.85 -12.11
N ASP A 174 3.78 13.18 -13.19
CA ASP A 174 3.07 13.37 -14.47
C ASP A 174 1.59 13.02 -14.38
N ALA A 175 1.26 12.07 -13.52
CA ALA A 175 -0.09 11.68 -13.18
C ALA A 175 -0.17 11.22 -11.71
N PHE A 176 -1.36 11.26 -11.13
CA PHE A 176 -1.63 10.74 -9.79
C PHE A 176 -2.91 9.93 -9.79
N THR A 177 -2.88 8.73 -9.22
CA THR A 177 -4.04 7.85 -9.09
C THR A 177 -4.62 7.97 -7.69
N ASP A 178 -5.87 8.42 -7.59
CA ASP A 178 -6.60 8.57 -6.33
C ASP A 178 -7.01 7.21 -5.73
N ASP A 179 -7.08 6.14 -6.54
CA ASP A 179 -7.37 4.79 -6.05
C ASP A 179 -6.23 4.27 -5.17
N ARG A 180 -6.46 4.27 -3.86
CA ARG A 180 -5.45 3.87 -2.87
C ARG A 180 -5.04 2.41 -2.98
N TRP A 181 -5.90 1.55 -3.49
CA TRP A 181 -5.67 0.10 -3.55
C TRP A 181 -4.77 -0.32 -4.72
N LYS A 182 -4.52 0.58 -5.66
CA LYS A 182 -3.51 0.40 -6.71
C LYS A 182 -2.14 0.78 -6.19
N ASP A 183 -1.34 -0.21 -5.80
CA ASP A 183 -0.06 0.01 -5.12
C ASP A 183 1.03 0.55 -6.08
N SER A 184 1.28 -0.12 -7.18
CA SER A 184 2.33 0.27 -8.15
C SER A 184 1.77 1.13 -9.29
N THR A 185 1.43 2.40 -9.02
CA THR A 185 0.82 3.29 -10.01
C THR A 185 1.45 4.69 -9.99
N HIS A 186 0.85 5.62 -10.72
CA HIS A 186 1.37 6.97 -10.94
C HIS A 186 1.45 7.77 -9.63
N GLY A 187 2.56 8.48 -9.46
CA GLY A 187 2.85 9.33 -8.32
C GLY A 187 4.33 9.28 -7.92
N ILE A 188 4.74 10.22 -7.10
CA ILE A 188 6.04 10.21 -6.46
C ILE A 188 5.97 9.28 -5.26
N HIS A 189 6.55 8.07 -5.38
CA HIS A 189 6.61 7.12 -4.28
C HIS A 189 7.65 7.55 -3.23
N PHE A 190 7.28 7.43 -1.95
CA PHE A 190 8.12 7.79 -0.82
C PHE A 190 7.83 6.89 0.40
N TRP A 191 8.69 6.96 1.39
CA TRP A 191 8.59 6.25 2.67
C TRP A 191 8.63 7.25 3.82
N MET A 192 8.02 6.88 4.94
CA MET A 192 7.91 7.77 6.10
C MET A 192 9.22 7.89 6.86
N THR A 193 10.06 6.85 6.82
CA THR A 193 11.38 6.88 7.45
C THR A 193 12.48 6.68 6.41
N ARG A 194 13.67 7.09 6.78
CA ARG A 194 14.86 6.94 5.95
C ARG A 194 15.25 5.46 5.81
N GLU A 195 15.10 4.72 6.90
CA GLU A 195 15.38 3.29 6.98
C GLU A 195 14.47 2.51 6.02
N GLU A 196 13.15 2.75 6.06
CA GLU A 196 12.20 2.14 5.12
C GLU A 196 12.57 2.44 3.66
N ALA A 197 13.01 3.67 3.36
CA ALA A 197 13.45 4.03 2.01
C ALA A 197 14.73 3.32 1.60
N MET A 198 15.65 3.05 2.52
CA MET A 198 16.91 2.33 2.25
C MET A 198 16.70 0.85 1.98
N GLU A 199 15.73 0.22 2.66
CA GLU A 199 15.40 -1.20 2.53
C GLU A 199 14.68 -1.52 1.21
N TYR A 200 14.07 -0.54 0.56
CA TYR A 200 13.44 -0.69 -0.76
C TYR A 200 14.50 -0.83 -1.85
#